data_975855d8d32416d08ffddb26d0d59cfb
#
_entry.id   975855d8d32416d08ffddb26d0d59cfb
#
_cell.length_a   1.000
_cell.length_b   1.000
_cell.length_c   1.000
_cell.angle_alpha   90.00
_cell.angle_beta   90.00
_cell.angle_gamma   90.00
#
_symmetry.space_group_name_H-M   'P 1'
#
loop_
_entity.id
_entity.type
_entity.pdbx_description
1 polymer ?
#
loop_
_entity_poly.entity_id
_entity_poly.type
_entity_poly.pdbx_seq_one_letter_code
_entity_poly.pdbx_strand_id
1 'polypeptide(L)'
;ALLGLFSIQLRNTLGTELILQQVLAKEPDHPGVHHYRIHNWDGVASEEGLDSCRRYGTVAPGIGHSNHMPGHIYSKIGMWHEAARSMDAATRVELRYMNERLALPFETWNFAHNRNYLCYIQEQLGMPEASIRGARDLLAAPRDPERNKDDHYDAFDQGMAALLRSLVKYERWEEVLKPGTIPWRDLPSDKNLRAFAETTAYIGQGK
;
A
#
# COMPACT_ATOMS: atom_id res chain seq x y z
N ALA A 1 24.40 9.88 -3.47
CA ALA A 1 23.28 9.24 -2.75
C ALA A 1 22.17 8.81 -3.72
N LEU A 2 21.69 9.69 -4.62
CA LEU A 2 20.63 9.39 -5.61
C LEU A 2 20.96 8.19 -6.49
N LEU A 3 22.20 8.10 -7.00
CA LEU A 3 22.64 6.97 -7.83
C LEU A 3 22.61 5.63 -7.08
N GLY A 4 22.92 5.63 -5.81
CA GLY A 4 22.85 4.43 -4.97
C GLY A 4 21.44 3.95 -4.68
N LEU A 5 20.43 4.84 -4.74
CA LEU A 5 19.04 4.52 -4.45
C LEU A 5 18.28 3.98 -5.68
N PHE A 6 18.60 4.46 -6.87
CA PHE A 6 17.87 4.13 -8.09
C PHE A 6 18.59 3.15 -9.02
N SER A 7 19.88 2.87 -8.78
CA SER A 7 20.63 1.89 -9.56
C SER A 7 20.82 0.59 -8.77
N ILE A 8 20.13 -0.45 -9.19
CA ILE A 8 20.25 -1.81 -8.60
C ILE A 8 21.69 -2.33 -8.67
N GLN A 9 22.45 -1.93 -9.68
CA GLN A 9 23.83 -2.39 -9.89
C GLN A 9 24.88 -1.65 -9.05
N LEU A 10 24.55 -0.41 -8.59
CA LEU A 10 25.46 0.44 -7.82
C LEU A 10 24.98 0.68 -6.39
N ARG A 11 24.08 -0.15 -5.89
CA ARG A 11 23.50 0.03 -4.56
C ARG A 11 24.54 -0.19 -3.48
N ASN A 12 24.95 0.91 -2.83
CA ASN A 12 25.83 0.89 -1.68
C ASN A 12 25.11 1.48 -0.47
N THR A 13 24.41 0.62 0.28
CA THR A 13 23.56 1.01 1.40
C THR A 13 24.37 1.77 2.49
N LEU A 14 25.54 1.27 2.86
CA LEU A 14 26.38 1.91 3.89
C LEU A 14 26.96 3.24 3.41
N GLY A 15 27.47 3.31 2.19
CA GLY A 15 27.97 4.57 1.62
C GLY A 15 26.88 5.62 1.49
N THR A 16 25.68 5.22 1.08
CA THR A 16 24.51 6.09 1.03
C THR A 16 24.14 6.60 2.43
N GLU A 17 24.09 5.71 3.43
CA GLU A 17 23.79 6.06 4.82
C GLU A 17 24.77 7.08 5.37
N LEU A 18 26.08 6.91 5.16
CA LEU A 18 27.08 7.87 5.62
C LEU A 18 26.85 9.28 5.08
N ILE A 19 26.48 9.40 3.80
CA ILE A 19 26.18 10.70 3.19
C ILE A 19 24.89 11.30 3.80
N LEU A 20 23.84 10.48 3.95
CA LEU A 20 22.58 10.93 4.52
C LEU A 20 22.75 11.40 5.98
N GLN A 21 23.54 10.70 6.77
CA GLN A 21 23.87 11.08 8.16
C GLN A 21 24.63 12.41 8.23
N GLN A 22 25.55 12.68 7.30
CA GLN A 22 26.26 13.97 7.25
C GLN A 22 25.32 15.15 6.99
N VAL A 23 24.26 14.95 6.19
CA VAL A 23 23.24 15.97 5.94
C VAL A 23 22.35 16.13 7.18
N LEU A 24 21.87 15.03 7.79
CA LEU A 24 21.06 15.09 9.01
C LEU A 24 21.77 15.73 10.20
N ALA A 25 23.09 15.60 10.28
CA ALA A 25 23.88 16.28 11.30
C ALA A 25 23.82 17.82 11.19
N LYS A 26 23.57 18.34 9.99
CA LYS A 26 23.45 19.80 9.74
C LYS A 26 21.98 20.24 9.68
N GLU A 27 21.11 19.41 9.12
CA GLU A 27 19.70 19.67 8.91
C GLU A 27 18.87 18.47 9.38
N PRO A 28 18.63 18.34 10.70
CA PRO A 28 17.96 17.18 11.29
C PRO A 28 16.53 16.94 10.75
N ASP A 29 15.90 17.96 10.21
CA ASP A 29 14.53 17.94 9.70
C ASP A 29 14.43 17.96 8.16
N HIS A 30 15.51 17.64 7.47
CA HIS A 30 15.52 17.64 6.01
C HIS A 30 14.61 16.51 5.45
N PRO A 31 13.43 16.82 4.88
CA PRO A 31 12.43 15.81 4.55
C PRO A 31 12.92 14.82 3.48
N GLY A 32 13.64 15.30 2.46
CA GLY A 32 14.20 14.46 1.41
C GLY A 32 15.23 13.46 1.92
N VAL A 33 15.98 13.80 2.95
CA VAL A 33 16.97 12.88 3.54
C VAL A 33 16.30 11.78 4.34
N HIS A 34 15.26 12.10 5.12
CA HIS A 34 14.44 11.07 5.78
C HIS A 34 13.79 10.13 4.77
N HIS A 35 13.26 10.66 3.67
CA HIS A 35 12.70 9.86 2.58
C HIS A 35 13.73 8.89 2.00
N TYR A 36 14.90 9.38 1.60
CA TYR A 36 15.94 8.54 1.03
C TYR A 36 16.50 7.52 2.01
N ARG A 37 16.58 7.87 3.30
CA ARG A 37 17.04 6.95 4.33
C ARG A 37 16.06 5.79 4.54
N ILE A 38 14.76 6.06 4.51
CA ILE A 38 13.74 5.01 4.55
C ILE A 38 13.92 4.05 3.36
N HIS A 39 14.02 4.57 2.14
CA HIS A 39 14.27 3.73 0.96
C HIS A 39 15.59 2.96 1.02
N ASN A 40 16.63 3.54 1.58
CA ASN A 40 17.95 2.91 1.70
C ASN A 40 17.90 1.65 2.57
N TRP A 41 17.09 1.67 3.62
CA TRP A 41 16.98 0.58 4.58
C TRP A 41 15.78 -0.33 4.34
N ASP A 42 14.85 0.06 3.47
CA ASP A 42 13.66 -0.73 3.15
C ASP A 42 14.03 -2.07 2.52
N GLY A 43 13.78 -3.16 3.24
CA GLY A 43 14.04 -4.54 2.80
C GLY A 43 15.47 -5.04 2.97
N VAL A 44 16.39 -4.24 3.53
CA VAL A 44 17.78 -4.66 3.83
C VAL A 44 17.97 -4.83 5.34
N ALA A 45 17.75 -3.78 6.10
CA ALA A 45 17.76 -3.74 7.55
C ALA A 45 16.77 -2.66 7.99
N SER A 46 15.49 -2.99 7.94
CA SER A 46 14.40 -2.00 8.06
C SER A 46 14.43 -1.24 9.39
N GLU A 47 14.93 -1.86 10.46
CA GLU A 47 15.09 -1.24 11.78
C GLU A 47 15.97 0.01 11.76
N GLU A 48 16.98 0.07 10.89
CA GLU A 48 17.88 1.21 10.76
C GLU A 48 17.19 2.47 10.21
N GLY A 49 16.05 2.28 9.56
CA GLY A 49 15.20 3.37 9.04
C GLY A 49 14.26 4.00 10.07
N LEU A 50 14.12 3.43 11.28
CA LEU A 50 13.08 3.79 12.25
C LEU A 50 13.07 5.26 12.67
N ASP A 51 14.23 5.84 12.93
CA ASP A 51 14.31 7.24 13.35
C ASP A 51 13.80 8.18 12.26
N SER A 52 14.13 7.88 11.00
CA SER A 52 13.59 8.61 9.86
C SER A 52 12.09 8.41 9.71
N CYS A 53 11.56 7.20 9.97
CA CYS A 53 10.12 6.94 9.95
C CYS A 53 9.36 7.78 10.98
N ARG A 54 9.87 7.88 12.20
CA ARG A 54 9.27 8.69 13.27
C ARG A 54 9.27 10.18 12.95
N ARG A 55 10.26 10.64 12.19
CA ARG A 55 10.44 12.06 11.87
C ARG A 55 9.73 12.49 10.60
N TYR A 56 9.75 11.66 9.54
CA TYR A 56 9.36 12.05 8.21
C TYR A 56 7.91 12.53 8.11
N GLY A 57 6.95 11.82 8.70
CA GLY A 57 5.55 12.23 8.71
C GLY A 57 5.30 13.54 9.47
N THR A 58 6.17 13.90 10.44
CA THR A 58 6.03 15.14 11.21
C THR A 58 6.62 16.35 10.48
N VAL A 59 7.68 16.17 9.70
CA VAL A 59 8.32 17.27 8.97
C VAL A 59 7.63 17.60 7.64
N ALA A 60 6.85 16.67 7.09
CA ALA A 60 6.12 16.88 5.85
C ALA A 60 4.67 16.31 5.89
N PRO A 61 3.83 16.68 6.88
CA PRO A 61 2.54 16.03 7.15
C PRO A 61 1.50 16.20 6.04
N GLY A 62 1.65 17.22 5.21
CA GLY A 62 0.75 17.51 4.07
C GLY A 62 1.06 16.73 2.80
N ILE A 63 2.09 15.87 2.81
CA ILE A 63 2.48 15.06 1.66
C ILE A 63 2.06 13.61 1.92
N GLY A 64 1.19 13.03 1.07
CA GLY A 64 0.73 11.64 1.21
C GLY A 64 1.89 10.67 1.28
N HIS A 65 2.88 10.82 0.41
CA HIS A 65 4.05 9.96 0.34
C HIS A 65 4.95 10.03 1.61
N SER A 66 5.00 11.16 2.30
CA SER A 66 5.75 11.26 3.57
C SER A 66 5.10 10.48 4.71
N ASN A 67 3.78 10.38 4.69
CA ASN A 67 3.03 9.56 5.64
C ASN A 67 3.07 8.08 5.26
N HIS A 68 3.12 7.75 3.97
CA HIS A 68 3.14 6.40 3.44
C HIS A 68 4.46 5.66 3.69
N MET A 69 5.59 6.31 3.43
CA MET A 69 6.90 5.66 3.49
C MET A 69 7.25 4.99 4.83
N PRO A 70 6.94 5.59 6.00
CA PRO A 70 7.12 4.92 7.29
C PRO A 70 6.34 3.62 7.42
N GLY A 71 5.16 3.53 6.80
CA GLY A 71 4.31 2.34 6.81
C GLY A 71 4.98 1.10 6.22
N HIS A 72 5.86 1.26 5.24
CA HIS A 72 6.66 0.15 4.70
C HIS A 72 7.60 -0.44 5.75
N ILE A 73 8.37 0.42 6.42
CA ILE A 73 9.30 -0.02 7.48
C ILE A 73 8.52 -0.66 8.63
N TYR A 74 7.51 0.05 9.16
CA TYR A 74 6.73 -0.44 10.30
C TYR A 74 6.12 -1.80 10.03
N SER A 75 5.54 -2.03 8.85
CA SER A 75 4.95 -3.32 8.50
C SER A 75 5.98 -4.45 8.40
N LYS A 76 7.18 -4.16 7.90
CA LYS A 76 8.25 -5.17 7.76
C LYS A 76 8.83 -5.64 9.08
N ILE A 77 8.81 -4.78 10.09
CA ILE A 77 9.31 -5.10 11.43
C ILE A 77 8.19 -5.44 12.42
N GLY A 78 6.96 -5.64 11.94
CA GLY A 78 5.83 -6.08 12.77
C GLY A 78 5.17 -4.98 13.62
N MET A 79 5.51 -3.72 13.41
CA MET A 79 4.87 -2.57 14.08
C MET A 79 3.55 -2.22 13.37
N TRP A 80 2.58 -3.15 13.44
CA TRP A 80 1.35 -3.08 12.65
C TRP A 80 0.45 -1.89 12.97
N HIS A 81 0.40 -1.45 14.23
CA HIS A 81 -0.39 -0.29 14.61
C HIS A 81 0.18 1.03 14.06
N GLU A 82 1.50 1.18 14.09
CA GLU A 82 2.21 2.31 13.50
C GLU A 82 2.06 2.31 11.98
N ALA A 83 2.18 1.13 11.36
CA ALA A 83 1.96 0.96 9.94
C ALA A 83 0.53 1.35 9.53
N ALA A 84 -0.48 0.94 10.29
CA ALA A 84 -1.88 1.31 10.04
C ALA A 84 -2.09 2.83 10.13
N ARG A 85 -1.54 3.47 11.17
CA ARG A 85 -1.61 4.94 11.31
C ARG A 85 -0.95 5.67 10.16
N SER A 86 0.22 5.19 9.73
CA SER A 86 0.94 5.72 8.57
C SER A 86 0.12 5.68 7.30
N MET A 87 -0.41 4.50 6.95
CA MET A 87 -1.18 4.32 5.71
C MET A 87 -2.54 5.02 5.75
N ASP A 88 -3.21 5.08 6.92
CA ASP A 88 -4.44 5.84 7.10
C ASP A 88 -4.20 7.35 6.92
N ALA A 89 -3.13 7.88 7.52
CA ALA A 89 -2.75 9.29 7.36
C ALA A 89 -2.44 9.62 5.88
N ALA A 90 -1.68 8.76 5.21
CA ALA A 90 -1.38 8.91 3.79
C ALA A 90 -2.67 8.90 2.94
N THR A 91 -3.56 7.95 3.17
CA THR A 91 -4.85 7.85 2.48
C THR A 91 -5.70 9.11 2.66
N ARG A 92 -5.75 9.67 3.87
CA ARG A 92 -6.49 10.91 4.16
C ARG A 92 -5.91 12.14 3.45
N VAL A 93 -4.59 12.23 3.33
CA VAL A 93 -3.94 13.32 2.58
C VAL A 93 -4.30 13.23 1.11
N GLU A 94 -4.23 12.03 0.51
CA GLU A 94 -4.60 11.82 -0.89
C GLU A 94 -6.09 12.10 -1.15
N LEU A 95 -7.00 11.65 -0.27
CA LEU A 95 -8.43 11.96 -0.35
C LEU A 95 -8.69 13.46 -0.29
N ARG A 96 -8.01 14.18 0.59
CA ARG A 96 -8.12 15.66 0.66
C ARG A 96 -7.67 16.29 -0.64
N TYR A 97 -6.50 15.89 -1.16
CA TYR A 97 -5.98 16.37 -2.43
C TYR A 97 -6.97 16.13 -3.58
N MET A 98 -7.50 14.91 -3.70
CA MET A 98 -8.48 14.57 -4.73
C MET A 98 -9.75 15.45 -4.62
N ASN A 99 -10.27 15.67 -3.42
CA ASN A 99 -11.43 16.52 -3.20
C ASN A 99 -11.17 18.00 -3.52
N GLU A 100 -10.03 18.54 -3.10
CA GLU A 100 -9.65 19.94 -3.33
C GLU A 100 -9.34 20.24 -4.80
N ARG A 101 -8.80 19.26 -5.52
CA ARG A 101 -8.38 19.40 -6.91
C ARG A 101 -9.38 18.82 -7.92
N LEU A 102 -10.44 18.18 -7.45
CA LEU A 102 -11.39 17.43 -8.27
C LEU A 102 -10.67 16.35 -9.12
N ALA A 103 -9.60 15.78 -8.55
CA ALA A 103 -8.80 14.74 -9.19
C ALA A 103 -9.43 13.36 -8.99
N LEU A 104 -9.35 12.51 -10.00
CA LEU A 104 -9.81 11.13 -9.92
C LEU A 104 -8.72 10.19 -9.38
N PRO A 105 -9.08 9.03 -8.83
CA PRO A 105 -8.12 8.08 -8.26
C PRO A 105 -6.99 7.66 -9.21
N PHE A 106 -7.22 7.62 -10.53
CA PHE A 106 -6.18 7.28 -11.50
C PHE A 106 -5.10 8.37 -11.66
N GLU A 107 -5.39 9.62 -11.25
CA GLU A 107 -4.45 10.73 -11.29
C GLU A 107 -3.54 10.75 -10.06
N THR A 108 -3.86 9.95 -9.04
CA THR A 108 -3.13 9.85 -7.77
C THR A 108 -2.86 8.38 -7.43
N TRP A 109 -1.87 7.76 -8.09
CA TRP A 109 -1.53 6.34 -7.88
C TRP A 109 -1.35 5.95 -6.40
N ASN A 110 -0.88 6.88 -5.58
CA ASN A 110 -0.68 6.67 -4.15
C ASN A 110 -1.97 6.34 -3.40
N PHE A 111 -3.12 6.92 -3.79
CA PHE A 111 -4.38 6.68 -3.10
C PHE A 111 -4.75 5.19 -3.06
N ALA A 112 -4.83 4.57 -4.22
CA ALA A 112 -5.21 3.16 -4.33
C ALA A 112 -4.18 2.24 -3.67
N HIS A 113 -2.89 2.54 -3.87
CA HIS A 113 -1.79 1.83 -3.25
C HIS A 113 -1.84 1.92 -1.71
N ASN A 114 -1.98 3.12 -1.15
CA ASN A 114 -2.06 3.34 0.29
C ASN A 114 -3.26 2.61 0.90
N ARG A 115 -4.42 2.67 0.24
CA ARG A 115 -5.64 2.05 0.72
C ARG A 115 -5.55 0.52 0.69
N ASN A 116 -5.01 -0.07 -0.39
CA ASN A 116 -4.76 -1.52 -0.45
C ASN A 116 -3.75 -1.97 0.61
N TYR A 117 -2.68 -1.20 0.80
CA TYR A 117 -1.68 -1.53 1.81
C TYR A 117 -2.24 -1.44 3.24
N LEU A 118 -3.13 -0.45 3.49
CA LEU A 118 -3.87 -0.38 4.75
C LEU A 118 -4.77 -1.62 4.95
N CYS A 119 -5.45 -2.10 3.90
CA CYS A 119 -6.22 -3.34 3.97
C CYS A 119 -5.32 -4.52 4.39
N TYR A 120 -4.14 -4.66 3.78
CA TYR A 120 -3.17 -5.69 4.15
C TYR A 120 -2.75 -5.60 5.62
N ILE A 121 -2.46 -4.39 6.12
CA ILE A 121 -2.10 -4.18 7.52
C ILE A 121 -3.26 -4.52 8.46
N GLN A 122 -4.48 -4.12 8.10
CA GLN A 122 -5.69 -4.47 8.86
C GLN A 122 -5.91 -5.98 8.94
N GLU A 123 -5.56 -6.71 7.87
CA GLU A 123 -5.55 -8.17 7.88
C GLU A 123 -4.53 -8.75 8.88
N GLN A 124 -3.38 -8.13 9.07
CA GLN A 124 -2.41 -8.58 10.08
C GLN A 124 -2.87 -8.24 11.51
N LEU A 125 -3.66 -7.19 11.66
CA LEU A 125 -4.25 -6.77 12.94
C LEU A 125 -5.52 -7.56 13.34
N GLY A 126 -5.98 -8.52 12.51
CA GLY A 126 -7.21 -9.25 12.79
C GLY A 126 -8.47 -8.41 12.62
N MET A 127 -8.47 -7.46 11.69
CA MET A 127 -9.57 -6.54 11.41
C MET A 127 -10.24 -6.81 10.04
N PRO A 128 -10.86 -7.99 9.83
CA PRO A 128 -11.38 -8.39 8.52
C PRO A 128 -12.42 -7.41 7.96
N GLU A 129 -13.33 -6.94 8.80
CA GLU A 129 -14.41 -6.05 8.34
C GLU A 129 -13.86 -4.69 7.87
N ALA A 130 -12.80 -4.19 8.49
CA ALA A 130 -12.16 -2.96 8.07
C ALA A 130 -11.41 -3.13 6.73
N SER A 131 -10.70 -4.24 6.57
CA SER A 131 -10.00 -4.59 5.34
C SER A 131 -10.98 -4.80 4.18
N ILE A 132 -12.04 -5.61 4.37
CA ILE A 132 -13.07 -5.86 3.35
C ILE A 132 -13.77 -4.56 2.94
N ARG A 133 -14.11 -3.70 3.91
CA ARG A 133 -14.71 -2.38 3.63
C ARG A 133 -13.77 -1.52 2.79
N GLY A 134 -12.48 -1.46 3.16
CA GLY A 134 -11.48 -0.72 2.39
C GLY A 134 -11.30 -1.22 0.97
N ALA A 135 -11.34 -2.52 0.77
CA ALA A 135 -11.31 -3.14 -0.56
C ALA A 135 -12.55 -2.76 -1.39
N ARG A 136 -13.73 -2.76 -0.78
CA ARG A 136 -14.97 -2.34 -1.44
C ARG A 136 -14.98 -0.84 -1.78
N ASP A 137 -14.40 0.01 -0.93
CA ASP A 137 -14.23 1.44 -1.24
C ASP A 137 -13.37 1.64 -2.50
N LEU A 138 -12.31 0.86 -2.66
CA LEU A 138 -11.48 0.88 -3.88
C LEU A 138 -12.24 0.41 -5.12
N LEU A 139 -13.04 -0.67 -4.99
CA LEU A 139 -13.87 -1.17 -6.08
C LEU A 139 -14.95 -0.17 -6.51
N ALA A 140 -15.46 0.61 -5.58
CA ALA A 140 -16.47 1.64 -5.82
C ALA A 140 -15.87 3.01 -6.21
N ALA A 141 -14.55 3.15 -6.22
CA ALA A 141 -13.89 4.41 -6.56
C ALA A 141 -14.22 4.85 -8.00
N PRO A 142 -14.41 6.16 -8.24
CA PRO A 142 -14.71 6.68 -9.57
C PRO A 142 -13.64 6.27 -10.58
N ARG A 143 -14.08 5.83 -11.76
CA ARG A 143 -13.22 5.43 -12.87
C ARG A 143 -13.48 6.32 -14.08
N ASP A 144 -12.43 6.63 -14.80
CA ASP A 144 -12.51 7.26 -16.11
C ASP A 144 -12.59 6.17 -17.20
N PRO A 145 -13.62 6.15 -18.05
CA PRO A 145 -13.79 5.09 -19.05
C PRO A 145 -12.68 4.99 -20.11
N GLU A 146 -11.96 6.11 -20.35
CA GLU A 146 -10.86 6.15 -21.32
C GLU A 146 -9.51 5.85 -20.68
N ARG A 147 -9.31 6.26 -19.42
CA ARG A 147 -8.05 6.15 -18.70
C ARG A 147 -7.93 4.85 -17.90
N ASN A 148 -9.04 4.37 -17.34
CA ASN A 148 -9.07 3.13 -16.57
C ASN A 148 -9.46 1.95 -17.46
N LYS A 149 -8.61 1.62 -18.41
CA LYS A 149 -8.78 0.40 -19.22
C LYS A 149 -8.47 -0.85 -18.39
N ASP A 150 -9.02 -1.98 -18.83
CA ASP A 150 -8.92 -3.25 -18.08
C ASP A 150 -7.49 -3.83 -17.98
N ASP A 151 -6.53 -3.28 -18.72
CA ASP A 151 -5.11 -3.67 -18.68
C ASP A 151 -4.25 -2.77 -17.76
N HIS A 152 -4.85 -1.78 -17.11
CA HIS A 152 -4.17 -0.89 -16.19
C HIS A 152 -4.40 -1.29 -14.73
N TYR A 153 -3.31 -1.39 -13.97
CA TYR A 153 -3.36 -1.65 -12.52
C TYR A 153 -3.81 -0.38 -11.78
N ASP A 154 -5.09 -0.24 -11.58
CA ASP A 154 -5.75 0.91 -10.99
C ASP A 154 -6.40 0.62 -9.61
N ALA A 155 -7.25 1.54 -9.13
CA ALA A 155 -7.95 1.38 -7.87
C ALA A 155 -8.85 0.12 -7.85
N PHE A 156 -9.47 -0.23 -8.98
CA PHE A 156 -10.31 -1.42 -9.09
C PHE A 156 -9.48 -2.70 -8.92
N ASP A 157 -8.34 -2.82 -9.62
CA ASP A 157 -7.46 -3.99 -9.49
C ASP A 157 -6.90 -4.13 -8.08
N GLN A 158 -6.54 -3.01 -7.46
CA GLN A 158 -6.09 -2.99 -6.07
C GLN A 158 -7.21 -3.40 -5.11
N GLY A 159 -8.44 -2.96 -5.37
CA GLY A 159 -9.63 -3.37 -4.64
C GLY A 159 -9.94 -4.86 -4.78
N MET A 160 -9.85 -5.40 -6.02
CA MET A 160 -10.00 -6.83 -6.30
C MET A 160 -8.98 -7.66 -5.52
N ALA A 161 -7.70 -7.28 -5.58
CA ALA A 161 -6.62 -7.96 -4.88
C ALA A 161 -6.82 -7.94 -3.36
N ALA A 162 -7.20 -6.79 -2.80
CA ALA A 162 -7.46 -6.65 -1.37
C ALA A 162 -8.68 -7.46 -0.91
N LEU A 163 -9.79 -7.40 -1.67
CA LEU A 163 -11.00 -8.13 -1.34
C LEU A 163 -10.76 -9.65 -1.35
N LEU A 164 -10.18 -10.15 -2.44
CA LEU A 164 -9.89 -11.57 -2.57
C LEU A 164 -8.95 -12.06 -1.46
N ARG A 165 -7.87 -11.34 -1.20
CA ARG A 165 -6.91 -11.66 -0.14
C ARG A 165 -7.58 -11.74 1.23
N SER A 166 -8.43 -10.75 1.57
CA SER A 166 -9.13 -10.70 2.84
C SER A 166 -10.14 -11.84 2.99
N LEU A 167 -10.94 -12.10 1.95
CA LEU A 167 -11.95 -13.17 1.99
C LEU A 167 -11.31 -14.55 2.12
N VAL A 168 -10.23 -14.81 1.39
CA VAL A 168 -9.50 -16.09 1.45
C VAL A 168 -8.78 -16.23 2.80
N LYS A 169 -8.08 -15.21 3.27
CA LYS A 169 -7.36 -15.24 4.55
C LYS A 169 -8.25 -15.53 5.74
N TYR A 170 -9.48 -15.00 5.74
CA TYR A 170 -10.44 -15.18 6.83
C TYR A 170 -11.49 -16.25 6.55
N GLU A 171 -11.23 -17.11 5.57
CA GLU A 171 -12.07 -18.26 5.24
C GLU A 171 -13.54 -17.90 5.03
N ARG A 172 -13.79 -16.74 4.43
CA ARG A 172 -15.15 -16.24 4.12
C ARG A 172 -15.70 -16.95 2.88
N TRP A 173 -15.69 -18.28 2.90
CA TRP A 173 -15.97 -19.14 1.74
C TRP A 173 -17.33 -18.91 1.12
N GLU A 174 -18.34 -18.66 1.94
CA GLU A 174 -19.69 -18.35 1.45
C GLU A 174 -19.70 -17.05 0.63
N GLU A 175 -18.95 -16.04 1.06
CA GLU A 175 -18.84 -14.77 0.34
C GLU A 175 -18.03 -14.93 -0.95
N VAL A 176 -16.96 -15.73 -0.93
CA VAL A 176 -16.17 -16.04 -2.14
C VAL A 176 -17.04 -16.69 -3.20
N LEU A 177 -17.91 -17.66 -2.81
CA LEU A 177 -18.76 -18.41 -3.73
C LEU A 177 -20.06 -17.69 -4.10
N LYS A 178 -20.44 -16.64 -3.37
CA LYS A 178 -21.67 -15.91 -3.64
C LYS A 178 -21.55 -15.09 -4.91
N PRO A 179 -22.43 -15.31 -5.91
CA PRO A 179 -22.41 -14.54 -7.13
C PRO A 179 -22.48 -13.02 -6.88
N GLY A 180 -21.63 -12.27 -7.56
CA GLY A 180 -21.59 -10.80 -7.46
C GLY A 180 -20.83 -10.23 -6.25
N THR A 181 -20.32 -11.06 -5.35
CA THR A 181 -19.46 -10.56 -4.25
C THR A 181 -18.13 -10.04 -4.77
N ILE A 182 -17.53 -10.78 -5.70
CA ILE A 182 -16.29 -10.38 -6.38
C ILE A 182 -16.66 -10.04 -7.82
N PRO A 183 -16.39 -8.82 -8.28
CA PRO A 183 -16.82 -8.35 -9.61
C PRO A 183 -15.84 -8.81 -10.70
N TRP A 184 -15.79 -10.12 -10.97
CA TRP A 184 -14.94 -10.73 -11.99
C TRP A 184 -15.20 -10.15 -13.38
N ARG A 185 -14.13 -9.80 -14.08
CA ARG A 185 -14.16 -9.39 -15.50
C ARG A 185 -13.89 -10.59 -16.41
N ASP A 186 -14.17 -10.45 -17.69
CA ASP A 186 -13.86 -11.49 -18.70
C ASP A 186 -12.40 -11.40 -19.18
N LEU A 187 -11.45 -11.36 -18.22
CA LEU A 187 -10.02 -11.34 -18.47
C LEU A 187 -9.37 -12.68 -18.09
N PRO A 188 -8.33 -13.12 -18.80
CA PRO A 188 -7.60 -14.36 -18.44
C PRO A 188 -7.06 -14.34 -16.99
N SER A 189 -6.57 -13.20 -16.51
CA SER A 189 -6.10 -13.01 -15.13
C SER A 189 -7.21 -13.24 -14.11
N ASP A 190 -8.38 -12.65 -14.33
CA ASP A 190 -9.53 -12.78 -13.45
C ASP A 190 -10.09 -14.22 -13.44
N LYS A 191 -10.11 -14.88 -14.59
CA LYS A 191 -10.51 -16.31 -14.70
C LYS A 191 -9.58 -17.21 -13.86
N ASN A 192 -8.28 -16.98 -13.90
CA ASN A 192 -7.31 -17.73 -13.11
C ASN A 192 -7.47 -17.48 -11.61
N LEU A 193 -7.62 -16.20 -11.20
CA LEU A 193 -7.88 -15.84 -9.80
C LEU A 193 -9.20 -16.40 -9.29
N ARG A 194 -10.23 -16.38 -10.12
CA ARG A 194 -11.53 -16.95 -9.78
C ARG A 194 -11.45 -18.46 -9.58
N ALA A 195 -10.81 -19.17 -10.51
CA ALA A 195 -10.63 -20.62 -10.38
C ALA A 195 -9.86 -20.97 -9.09
N PHE A 196 -8.80 -20.24 -8.77
CA PHE A 196 -8.07 -20.39 -7.50
C PHE A 196 -8.97 -20.15 -6.29
N ALA A 197 -9.71 -19.04 -6.27
CA ALA A 197 -10.54 -18.65 -5.14
C ALA A 197 -11.70 -19.64 -4.90
N GLU A 198 -12.42 -20.02 -5.95
CA GLU A 198 -13.54 -20.95 -5.87
C GLU A 198 -13.07 -22.36 -5.47
N THR A 199 -11.96 -22.85 -6.04
CA THR A 199 -11.37 -24.13 -5.64
C THR A 199 -10.97 -24.14 -4.17
N THR A 200 -10.28 -23.08 -3.72
CA THR A 200 -9.88 -22.94 -2.32
C THR A 200 -11.11 -22.93 -1.40
N ALA A 201 -12.16 -22.22 -1.78
CA ALA A 201 -13.39 -22.14 -1.02
C ALA A 201 -14.14 -23.49 -0.93
N TYR A 202 -14.21 -24.26 -2.03
CA TYR A 202 -14.80 -25.61 -1.98
C TYR A 202 -14.01 -26.55 -1.11
N ILE A 203 -12.67 -26.54 -1.19
CA ILE A 203 -11.81 -27.34 -0.31
C ILE A 203 -12.02 -26.94 1.16
N GLY A 204 -12.06 -25.64 1.45
CA GLY A 204 -12.28 -25.12 2.80
C GLY A 204 -13.64 -25.49 3.39
N GLN A 205 -14.66 -25.73 2.53
CA GLN A 205 -15.98 -26.23 2.92
C GLN A 205 -16.07 -27.77 2.96
N GLY A 206 -15.00 -28.50 2.67
CA GLY A 206 -15.00 -29.96 2.63
C GLY A 206 -15.73 -30.57 1.44
N LYS A 207 -15.76 -29.86 0.31
CA LYS A 207 -16.45 -30.28 -0.91
C LYS A 207 -15.48 -30.66 -2.03
#